data_7abc8ca5169b74c7b7c4b3bd8a4dfbc9
#
_entry.id   7abc8ca5169b74c7b7c4b3bd8a4dfbc9
#
_cell.length_a   1.000
_cell.length_b   1.000
_cell.length_c   1.000
_cell.angle_alpha   90.00
_cell.angle_beta   90.00
_cell.angle_gamma   90.00
#
_symmetry.space_group_name_H-M   'P 1'
#
loop_
_entity.id
_entity.type
_entity.pdbx_description
1 polymer ?
#
loop_
_entity_poly.entity_id
_entity_poly.type
_entity_poly.pdbx_seq_one_letter_code
_entity_poly.pdbx_strand_id
1 'polypeptide(L)'
;MHGIIVAGSTGEYYAQTDKERIWMMNRCAELIKNRVPMIVGTGAIRTEDSIGFAQAAKAAGANGLLISTPPYAYPTGREIALHALAIDRAANLPAMLYNYPGRMSVNMDAETLDRLGRSPNFCAIKESSGDINRVHMLARDYPHIALSCGMDDQALEFFAWGARSWVCAGSNFAPEAHIALYRSCAIEGDFAKGRKIMSAMLPLMSVLEQGGKFVQCIKHGLTLRGIDAGPPRKPLQPLNKEDKRQLAEVIHTMNKTISNITGEAI
;
A
#
# COMPACT_ATOMS: atom_id res chain seq x y z
N MET A 1 3.64 13.23 2.91
CA MET A 1 2.67 12.10 2.81
C MET A 1 1.27 12.63 3.00
N HIS A 2 0.28 12.11 2.24
CA HIS A 2 -1.09 12.66 2.20
C HIS A 2 -2.09 11.79 2.99
N GLY A 3 -1.67 10.63 3.46
CA GLY A 3 -2.48 9.72 4.27
C GLY A 3 -1.64 8.58 4.83
N ILE A 4 -2.19 7.83 5.76
CA ILE A 4 -1.54 6.69 6.40
C ILE A 4 -2.46 5.48 6.34
N ILE A 5 -1.89 4.33 5.93
CA ILE A 5 -2.57 3.04 6.03
C ILE A 5 -2.02 2.28 7.23
N VAL A 6 -2.87 2.05 8.21
CA VAL A 6 -2.58 1.28 9.43
C VAL A 6 -3.00 -0.17 9.22
N ALA A 7 -2.24 -1.12 9.74
CA ALA A 7 -2.50 -2.56 9.61
C ALA A 7 -2.56 -3.06 8.15
N GLY A 8 -1.79 -2.46 7.24
CA GLY A 8 -1.51 -3.04 5.93
C GLY A 8 -0.44 -4.15 6.02
N SER A 9 -0.11 -4.77 4.88
CA SER A 9 0.92 -5.84 4.81
C SER A 9 2.28 -5.37 5.33
N THR A 10 2.71 -4.15 4.98
CA THR A 10 3.95 -3.54 5.48
C THR A 10 3.92 -3.33 7.00
N GLY A 11 2.74 -3.12 7.58
CA GLY A 11 2.53 -3.01 9.03
C GLY A 11 2.49 -4.34 9.75
N GLU A 12 2.82 -5.46 9.10
CA GLU A 12 2.90 -6.81 9.68
C GLU A 12 1.60 -7.29 10.35
N TYR A 13 0.41 -6.88 9.82
CA TYR A 13 -0.87 -7.25 10.42
C TYR A 13 -1.03 -8.76 10.62
N TYR A 14 -0.46 -9.57 9.71
CA TYR A 14 -0.53 -11.02 9.71
C TYR A 14 0.22 -11.68 10.90
N ALA A 15 1.08 -10.93 11.57
CA ALA A 15 1.88 -11.39 12.71
C ALA A 15 1.50 -10.68 14.03
N GLN A 16 0.38 -9.97 14.04
CA GLN A 16 -0.16 -9.29 15.22
C GLN A 16 -1.35 -10.07 15.78
N THR A 17 -1.50 -10.05 17.09
CA THR A 17 -2.74 -10.48 17.73
C THR A 17 -3.85 -9.44 17.51
N ASP A 18 -5.10 -9.85 17.65
CA ASP A 18 -6.25 -8.94 17.53
C ASP A 18 -6.17 -7.76 18.50
N LYS A 19 -5.71 -8.02 19.72
CA LYS A 19 -5.51 -6.97 20.75
C LYS A 19 -4.47 -5.95 20.32
N GLU A 20 -3.33 -6.40 19.76
CA GLU A 20 -2.29 -5.51 19.25
C GLU A 20 -2.80 -4.68 18.07
N ARG A 21 -3.56 -5.28 17.14
CA ARG A 21 -4.14 -4.55 16.00
C ARG A 21 -5.10 -3.46 16.45
N ILE A 22 -6.03 -3.78 17.34
CA ILE A 22 -7.00 -2.80 17.88
C ILE A 22 -6.29 -1.70 18.67
N TRP A 23 -5.33 -2.07 19.52
CA TRP A 23 -4.51 -1.09 20.23
C TRP A 23 -3.77 -0.14 19.27
N MET A 24 -3.15 -0.70 18.22
CA MET A 24 -2.43 0.07 17.22
C MET A 24 -3.36 1.06 16.47
N MET A 25 -4.58 0.62 16.10
CA MET A 25 -5.57 1.50 15.45
C MET A 25 -5.88 2.72 16.33
N ASN A 26 -6.19 2.50 17.59
CA ASN A 26 -6.48 3.57 18.54
C ASN A 26 -5.26 4.48 18.75
N ARG A 27 -4.07 3.90 18.93
CA ARG A 27 -2.85 4.65 19.14
C ARG A 27 -2.46 5.49 17.93
N CYS A 28 -2.64 4.95 16.72
CA CYS A 28 -2.41 5.70 15.50
C CYS A 28 -3.40 6.87 15.37
N ALA A 29 -4.67 6.68 15.66
CA ALA A 29 -5.66 7.76 15.64
C ALA A 29 -5.29 8.88 16.60
N GLU A 30 -4.90 8.56 17.83
CA GLU A 30 -4.42 9.53 18.82
C GLU A 30 -3.20 10.33 18.34
N LEU A 31 -2.25 9.64 17.67
CA LEU A 31 -1.02 10.28 17.18
C LEU A 31 -1.26 11.09 15.91
N ILE A 32 -2.09 10.60 15.00
CA ILE A 32 -2.42 11.29 13.74
C ILE A 32 -3.22 12.58 14.02
N LYS A 33 -4.15 12.58 14.97
CA LYS A 33 -4.97 13.74 15.37
C LYS A 33 -5.62 14.45 14.17
N ASN A 34 -6.14 13.68 13.23
CA ASN A 34 -6.77 14.18 12.00
C ASN A 34 -5.88 15.08 11.11
N ARG A 35 -4.55 15.05 11.29
CA ARG A 35 -3.63 15.80 10.42
C ARG A 35 -3.61 15.26 8.99
N VAL A 36 -3.85 13.98 8.83
CA VAL A 36 -3.98 13.27 7.54
C VAL A 36 -5.04 12.17 7.67
N PRO A 37 -5.67 11.73 6.57
CA PRO A 37 -6.58 10.59 6.60
C PRO A 37 -5.90 9.32 7.10
N MET A 38 -6.61 8.57 7.95
CA MET A 38 -6.24 7.25 8.42
C MET A 38 -7.12 6.19 7.76
N ILE A 39 -6.50 5.31 6.99
CA ILE A 39 -7.14 4.13 6.38
C ILE A 39 -6.68 2.91 7.16
N VAL A 40 -7.58 1.98 7.45
CA VAL A 40 -7.25 0.80 8.24
C VAL A 40 -7.43 -0.48 7.44
N GLY A 41 -6.39 -1.31 7.40
CA GLY A 41 -6.43 -2.64 6.80
C GLY A 41 -7.25 -3.60 7.67
N THR A 42 -8.24 -4.25 7.05
CA THR A 42 -9.14 -5.20 7.73
C THR A 42 -8.80 -6.65 7.41
N GLY A 43 -7.74 -6.91 6.66
CA GLY A 43 -7.38 -8.26 6.18
C GLY A 43 -7.29 -9.29 7.30
N ALA A 44 -7.99 -10.42 7.11
CA ALA A 44 -7.98 -11.60 7.96
C ALA A 44 -8.31 -12.84 7.12
N ILE A 45 -8.11 -14.03 7.68
CA ILE A 45 -8.47 -15.29 7.01
C ILE A 45 -10.00 -15.46 7.04
N ARG A 46 -10.65 -15.13 8.16
CA ARG A 46 -12.09 -15.26 8.35
C ARG A 46 -12.81 -13.94 8.09
N THR A 47 -13.97 -14.00 7.46
CA THR A 47 -14.81 -12.82 7.20
C THR A 47 -15.25 -12.14 8.50
N GLU A 48 -15.58 -12.92 9.53
CA GLU A 48 -16.02 -12.40 10.83
C GLU A 48 -14.92 -11.57 11.51
N ASP A 49 -13.66 -12.00 11.40
CA ASP A 49 -12.53 -11.27 11.98
C ASP A 49 -12.32 -9.95 11.21
N SER A 50 -12.42 -9.98 9.87
CA SER A 50 -12.37 -8.75 9.05
C SER A 50 -13.50 -7.77 9.39
N ILE A 51 -14.70 -8.26 9.66
CA ILE A 51 -15.85 -7.46 10.15
C ILE A 51 -15.51 -6.83 11.50
N GLY A 52 -14.97 -7.62 12.44
CA GLY A 52 -14.56 -7.12 13.76
C GLY A 52 -13.50 -6.00 13.67
N PHE A 53 -12.51 -6.17 12.79
CA PHE A 53 -11.50 -5.12 12.54
C PHE A 53 -12.10 -3.88 11.87
N ALA A 54 -13.06 -4.02 10.97
CA ALA A 54 -13.72 -2.88 10.34
C ALA A 54 -14.55 -2.07 11.36
N GLN A 55 -15.25 -2.75 12.27
CA GLN A 55 -15.97 -2.12 13.37
C GLN A 55 -15.01 -1.41 14.34
N ALA A 56 -13.89 -2.04 14.70
CA ALA A 56 -12.86 -1.44 15.53
C ALA A 56 -12.22 -0.21 14.85
N ALA A 57 -11.95 -0.27 13.55
CA ALA A 57 -11.44 0.84 12.78
C ALA A 57 -12.41 2.04 12.79
N LYS A 58 -13.71 1.79 12.59
CA LYS A 58 -14.75 2.82 12.69
C LYS A 58 -14.78 3.45 14.08
N ALA A 59 -14.76 2.62 15.14
CA ALA A 59 -14.73 3.11 16.52
C ALA A 59 -13.49 3.93 16.83
N ALA A 60 -12.33 3.62 16.25
CA ALA A 60 -11.10 4.37 16.36
C ALA A 60 -11.09 5.69 15.53
N GLY A 61 -12.12 5.96 14.73
CA GLY A 61 -12.22 7.16 13.91
C GLY A 61 -11.47 7.09 12.58
N ALA A 62 -11.31 5.88 12.00
CA ALA A 62 -10.75 5.73 10.67
C ALA A 62 -11.57 6.46 9.61
N ASN A 63 -10.91 7.05 8.63
CA ASN A 63 -11.54 7.74 7.50
C ASN A 63 -11.93 6.76 6.37
N GLY A 64 -11.37 5.57 6.36
CA GLY A 64 -11.65 4.54 5.36
C GLY A 64 -11.02 3.19 5.71
N LEU A 65 -11.36 2.19 4.91
CA LEU A 65 -10.89 0.82 5.06
C LEU A 65 -10.03 0.41 3.86
N LEU A 66 -9.06 -0.47 4.09
CA LEU A 66 -8.39 -1.23 3.05
C LEU A 66 -8.87 -2.68 3.15
N ILE A 67 -9.62 -3.14 2.14
CA ILE A 67 -10.26 -4.46 2.12
C ILE A 67 -9.54 -5.34 1.10
N SER A 68 -8.89 -6.39 1.59
CA SER A 68 -8.25 -7.41 0.77
C SER A 68 -9.09 -8.66 0.66
N THR A 69 -8.82 -9.49 -0.34
CA THR A 69 -9.30 -10.86 -0.39
C THR A 69 -8.75 -11.66 0.80
N PRO A 70 -9.52 -12.58 1.42
CA PRO A 70 -9.01 -13.51 2.41
C PRO A 70 -7.87 -14.35 1.83
N PRO A 71 -6.68 -14.38 2.46
CA PRO A 71 -5.57 -15.20 1.99
C PRO A 71 -5.86 -16.70 2.22
N TYR A 72 -5.18 -17.58 1.47
CA TYR A 72 -5.23 -19.03 1.64
C TYR A 72 -6.51 -19.73 1.15
N ALA A 73 -7.69 -19.12 1.27
CA ALA A 73 -8.98 -19.77 1.03
C ALA A 73 -9.35 -19.96 -0.46
N TYR A 74 -8.65 -19.29 -1.39
CA TYR A 74 -8.93 -19.31 -2.84
C TYR A 74 -10.41 -19.01 -3.20
N PRO A 75 -11.02 -17.96 -2.68
CA PRO A 75 -12.43 -17.68 -2.94
C PRO A 75 -12.66 -17.31 -4.41
N THR A 76 -13.84 -17.64 -4.91
CA THR A 76 -14.36 -17.19 -6.22
C THR A 76 -14.65 -15.69 -6.21
N GLY A 77 -14.77 -15.04 -7.39
CA GLY A 77 -15.13 -13.63 -7.49
C GLY A 77 -16.41 -13.27 -6.75
N ARG A 78 -17.42 -14.15 -6.81
CA ARG A 78 -18.67 -13.99 -6.02
C ARG A 78 -18.41 -13.99 -4.52
N GLU A 79 -17.59 -14.89 -4.02
CA GLU A 79 -17.29 -15.02 -2.58
C GLU A 79 -16.44 -13.83 -2.09
N ILE A 80 -15.49 -13.35 -2.91
CA ILE A 80 -14.74 -12.10 -2.65
C ILE A 80 -15.71 -10.93 -2.50
N ALA A 81 -16.66 -10.79 -3.42
CA ALA A 81 -17.65 -9.72 -3.37
C ALA A 81 -18.54 -9.83 -2.12
N LEU A 82 -19.00 -11.03 -1.75
CA LEU A 82 -19.79 -11.24 -0.54
C LEU A 82 -19.00 -10.89 0.73
N HIS A 83 -17.73 -11.27 0.80
CA HIS A 83 -16.82 -10.90 1.89
C HIS A 83 -16.68 -9.37 2.01
N ALA A 84 -16.36 -8.68 0.92
CA ALA A 84 -16.19 -7.25 0.94
C ALA A 84 -17.50 -6.49 1.29
N LEU A 85 -18.64 -6.92 0.74
CA LEU A 85 -19.95 -6.35 1.07
C LEU A 85 -20.37 -6.58 2.54
N ALA A 86 -19.95 -7.69 3.16
CA ALA A 86 -20.20 -7.92 4.58
C ALA A 86 -19.41 -6.94 5.46
N ILE A 87 -18.15 -6.68 5.12
CA ILE A 87 -17.30 -5.70 5.80
C ILE A 87 -17.86 -4.29 5.61
N ASP A 88 -18.24 -3.93 4.38
CA ASP A 88 -18.83 -2.65 4.04
C ASP A 88 -20.08 -2.37 4.90
N ARG A 89 -21.02 -3.31 4.94
CA ARG A 89 -22.25 -3.18 5.76
C ARG A 89 -21.97 -3.01 7.25
N ALA A 90 -20.90 -3.65 7.76
CA ALA A 90 -20.57 -3.59 9.19
C ALA A 90 -20.01 -2.24 9.62
N ALA A 91 -19.22 -1.58 8.76
CA ALA A 91 -18.56 -0.33 9.09
C ALA A 91 -19.20 0.88 8.40
N ASN A 92 -19.70 0.73 7.18
CA ASN A 92 -20.24 1.83 6.38
C ASN A 92 -19.25 3.02 6.30
N LEU A 93 -18.04 2.74 5.81
CA LEU A 93 -16.96 3.69 5.58
C LEU A 93 -16.48 3.59 4.14
N PRO A 94 -15.93 4.67 3.56
CA PRO A 94 -15.22 4.59 2.29
C PRO A 94 -14.20 3.45 2.30
N ALA A 95 -14.14 2.68 1.23
CA ALA A 95 -13.29 1.50 1.16
C ALA A 95 -12.43 1.52 -0.10
N MET A 96 -11.15 1.26 0.10
CA MET A 96 -10.19 0.93 -0.96
C MET A 96 -10.08 -0.59 -1.03
N LEU A 97 -10.42 -1.16 -2.17
CA LEU A 97 -10.15 -2.58 -2.45
C LEU A 97 -8.64 -2.80 -2.59
N TYR A 98 -8.18 -3.98 -2.21
CA TYR A 98 -6.77 -4.33 -2.35
C TYR A 98 -6.62 -5.64 -3.12
N ASN A 99 -6.22 -5.52 -4.38
CA ASN A 99 -5.91 -6.65 -5.23
C ASN A 99 -4.43 -6.97 -5.20
N TYR A 100 -4.06 -8.09 -4.60
CA TYR A 100 -2.66 -8.56 -4.55
C TYR A 100 -2.58 -10.09 -4.66
N PRO A 101 -2.72 -10.65 -5.87
CA PRO A 101 -2.72 -12.10 -6.08
C PRO A 101 -1.43 -12.78 -5.61
N GLY A 102 -0.30 -12.11 -5.63
CA GLY A 102 0.96 -12.63 -5.10
C GLY A 102 0.93 -12.98 -3.60
N ARG A 103 -0.02 -12.42 -2.83
CA ARG A 103 -0.23 -12.75 -1.41
C ARG A 103 -1.56 -13.41 -1.12
N MET A 104 -2.57 -13.13 -1.94
CA MET A 104 -3.95 -13.61 -1.72
C MET A 104 -4.30 -14.78 -2.64
N SER A 105 -3.40 -15.13 -3.58
CA SER A 105 -3.53 -16.25 -4.54
C SER A 105 -4.67 -16.14 -5.54
N VAL A 106 -5.50 -15.10 -5.46
CA VAL A 106 -6.63 -14.85 -6.36
C VAL A 106 -6.68 -13.38 -6.77
N ASN A 107 -7.23 -13.11 -7.95
CA ASN A 107 -7.50 -11.76 -8.46
C ASN A 107 -8.95 -11.35 -8.15
N MET A 108 -9.15 -10.06 -7.90
CA MET A 108 -10.46 -9.42 -8.00
C MET A 108 -10.76 -9.20 -9.49
N ASP A 109 -11.48 -10.13 -10.10
CA ASP A 109 -11.84 -10.10 -11.53
C ASP A 109 -12.98 -9.13 -11.83
N ALA A 110 -13.39 -9.06 -13.09
CA ALA A 110 -14.50 -8.20 -13.52
C ALA A 110 -15.81 -8.59 -12.82
N GLU A 111 -16.09 -9.90 -12.62
CA GLU A 111 -17.28 -10.35 -11.89
C GLU A 111 -17.29 -9.80 -10.45
N THR A 112 -16.14 -9.82 -9.78
CA THR A 112 -15.98 -9.26 -8.44
C THR A 112 -16.29 -7.76 -8.45
N LEU A 113 -15.67 -7.01 -9.37
CA LEU A 113 -15.82 -5.55 -9.44
C LEU A 113 -17.24 -5.11 -9.78
N ASP A 114 -17.91 -5.79 -10.72
CA ASP A 114 -19.31 -5.52 -11.10
C ASP A 114 -20.28 -5.74 -9.93
N ARG A 115 -20.00 -6.74 -9.09
CA ARG A 115 -20.81 -6.99 -7.89
C ARG A 115 -20.57 -5.94 -6.81
N LEU A 116 -19.35 -5.47 -6.65
CA LEU A 116 -18.95 -4.45 -5.67
C LEU A 116 -19.43 -3.05 -6.04
N GLY A 117 -19.55 -2.74 -7.33
CA GLY A 117 -20.07 -1.45 -7.82
C GLY A 117 -21.50 -1.11 -7.38
N ARG A 118 -22.18 -2.02 -6.66
CA ARG A 118 -23.50 -1.80 -6.06
C ARG A 118 -23.44 -1.00 -4.75
N SER A 119 -22.29 -0.87 -4.11
CA SER A 119 -22.11 -0.02 -2.94
C SER A 119 -21.25 1.21 -3.27
N PRO A 120 -21.72 2.42 -2.92
CA PRO A 120 -20.99 3.65 -3.17
C PRO A 120 -19.69 3.78 -2.33
N ASN A 121 -19.54 2.93 -1.31
CA ASN A 121 -18.37 2.99 -0.44
C ASN A 121 -17.09 2.46 -1.11
N PHE A 122 -17.20 1.58 -2.13
CA PHE A 122 -16.01 1.11 -2.87
C PHE A 122 -15.54 2.18 -3.85
N CYS A 123 -14.79 3.16 -3.34
CA CYS A 123 -14.38 4.35 -4.07
C CYS A 123 -12.98 4.26 -4.70
N ALA A 124 -12.16 3.27 -4.32
CA ALA A 124 -10.81 3.10 -4.83
C ALA A 124 -10.40 1.62 -4.89
N ILE A 125 -9.39 1.33 -5.71
CA ILE A 125 -8.70 0.04 -5.74
C ILE A 125 -7.19 0.25 -5.73
N LYS A 126 -6.51 -0.36 -4.74
CA LYS A 126 -5.06 -0.55 -4.76
C LYS A 126 -4.75 -1.80 -5.59
N GLU A 127 -4.19 -1.58 -6.77
CA GLU A 127 -3.83 -2.66 -7.68
C GLU A 127 -2.36 -3.02 -7.48
N SER A 128 -2.09 -4.27 -7.13
CA SER A 128 -0.75 -4.80 -6.81
C SER A 128 -0.48 -6.16 -7.47
N SER A 129 -1.12 -6.45 -8.61
CA SER A 129 -0.88 -7.71 -9.32
C SER A 129 0.42 -7.74 -10.09
N GLY A 130 0.97 -6.58 -10.46
CA GLY A 130 2.08 -6.46 -11.40
C GLY A 130 1.66 -6.61 -12.87
N ASP A 131 0.39 -6.87 -13.14
CA ASP A 131 -0.13 -6.99 -14.52
C ASP A 131 -0.63 -5.64 -15.03
N ILE A 132 0.12 -5.03 -15.93
CA ILE A 132 -0.22 -3.73 -16.53
C ILE A 132 -1.55 -3.76 -17.31
N ASN A 133 -1.97 -4.90 -17.83
CA ASN A 133 -3.27 -5.02 -18.52
C ASN A 133 -4.44 -4.77 -17.56
N ARG A 134 -4.28 -5.09 -16.29
CA ARG A 134 -5.28 -4.77 -15.27
C ARG A 134 -5.38 -3.27 -15.02
N VAL A 135 -4.26 -2.55 -15.06
CA VAL A 135 -4.25 -1.08 -14.97
C VAL A 135 -5.06 -0.49 -16.13
N HIS A 136 -4.85 -0.99 -17.34
CA HIS A 136 -5.60 -0.57 -18.54
C HIS A 136 -7.10 -0.86 -18.40
N MET A 137 -7.46 -2.06 -17.97
CA MET A 137 -8.85 -2.47 -17.76
C MET A 137 -9.52 -1.61 -16.69
N LEU A 138 -8.89 -1.41 -15.53
CA LEU A 138 -9.42 -0.60 -14.44
C LEU A 138 -9.63 0.87 -14.87
N ALA A 139 -8.65 1.47 -15.52
CA ALA A 139 -8.75 2.86 -15.98
C ALA A 139 -9.82 3.07 -17.04
N ARG A 140 -10.02 2.11 -17.95
CA ARG A 140 -10.97 2.19 -19.04
C ARG A 140 -12.39 1.82 -18.62
N ASP A 141 -12.55 0.67 -17.92
CA ASP A 141 -13.85 0.04 -17.72
C ASP A 141 -14.45 0.37 -16.34
N TYR A 142 -13.62 0.80 -15.37
CA TYR A 142 -14.05 1.13 -13.99
C TYR A 142 -13.62 2.55 -13.57
N PRO A 143 -13.89 3.62 -14.38
CA PRO A 143 -13.41 4.98 -14.09
C PRO A 143 -14.03 5.60 -12.82
N HIS A 144 -15.09 5.00 -12.30
CA HIS A 144 -15.73 5.39 -11.04
C HIS A 144 -15.03 4.86 -9.81
N ILE A 145 -14.11 3.90 -9.95
CA ILE A 145 -13.25 3.37 -8.89
C ILE A 145 -11.87 4.00 -9.06
N ALA A 146 -11.46 4.85 -8.12
CA ALA A 146 -10.16 5.53 -8.22
C ALA A 146 -9.01 4.52 -8.21
N LEU A 147 -8.21 4.52 -9.28
CA LEU A 147 -7.03 3.68 -9.40
C LEU A 147 -5.93 4.18 -8.46
N SER A 148 -5.38 3.29 -7.64
CA SER A 148 -4.24 3.53 -6.77
C SER A 148 -3.11 2.55 -7.08
N CYS A 149 -1.91 3.07 -7.28
CA CYS A 149 -0.74 2.22 -7.48
C CYS A 149 -0.41 1.44 -6.20
N GLY A 150 -0.20 0.15 -6.34
CA GLY A 150 0.24 -0.75 -5.28
C GLY A 150 1.48 -1.57 -5.64
N MET A 151 2.04 -1.35 -6.86
CA MET A 151 3.30 -1.92 -7.35
C MET A 151 4.30 -0.78 -7.49
N ASP A 152 5.26 -0.72 -6.59
CA ASP A 152 6.17 0.43 -6.47
C ASP A 152 7.02 0.61 -7.73
N ASP A 153 7.42 -0.47 -8.39
CA ASP A 153 8.22 -0.46 -9.63
C ASP A 153 7.43 -0.08 -10.89
N GLN A 154 6.10 0.03 -10.82
CA GLN A 154 5.21 0.42 -11.91
C GLN A 154 4.51 1.78 -11.68
N ALA A 155 4.96 2.56 -10.70
CA ALA A 155 4.27 3.79 -10.31
C ALA A 155 4.17 4.81 -11.46
N LEU A 156 5.18 4.91 -12.32
CA LEU A 156 5.19 5.80 -13.50
C LEU A 156 4.04 5.46 -14.45
N GLU A 157 3.87 4.17 -14.75
CA GLU A 157 2.85 3.64 -15.65
C GLU A 157 1.46 3.87 -15.06
N PHE A 158 1.27 3.62 -13.77
CA PHE A 158 0.00 3.90 -13.09
C PHE A 158 -0.38 5.38 -13.21
N PHE A 159 0.56 6.30 -13.00
CA PHE A 159 0.27 7.74 -13.16
C PHE A 159 -0.05 8.10 -14.61
N ALA A 160 0.62 7.49 -15.59
CA ALA A 160 0.31 7.70 -17.01
C ALA A 160 -1.10 7.23 -17.36
N TRP A 161 -1.64 6.23 -16.65
CA TRP A 161 -3.02 5.75 -16.78
C TRP A 161 -4.00 6.40 -15.82
N GLY A 162 -3.65 7.54 -15.22
CA GLY A 162 -4.56 8.38 -14.45
C GLY A 162 -4.72 8.00 -12.98
N ALA A 163 -3.85 7.14 -12.45
CA ALA A 163 -3.83 6.88 -11.01
C ALA A 163 -3.57 8.19 -10.23
N ARG A 164 -4.35 8.43 -9.19
CA ARG A 164 -4.25 9.63 -8.36
C ARG A 164 -3.62 9.39 -7.01
N SER A 165 -3.30 8.16 -6.69
CA SER A 165 -2.66 7.79 -5.43
C SER A 165 -1.70 6.63 -5.62
N TRP A 166 -0.77 6.55 -4.69
CA TRP A 166 0.23 5.51 -4.61
C TRP A 166 0.41 5.08 -3.16
N VAL A 167 0.11 3.83 -2.89
CA VAL A 167 0.33 3.22 -1.58
C VAL A 167 1.68 2.53 -1.59
N CYS A 168 2.70 3.28 -1.28
CA CYS A 168 4.11 2.86 -1.39
C CYS A 168 4.73 2.54 -0.03
N ALA A 169 5.51 1.49 0.02
CA ALA A 169 6.18 1.07 1.24
C ALA A 169 7.50 1.83 1.46
N GLY A 170 8.25 2.09 0.40
CA GLY A 170 9.50 2.84 0.46
C GLY A 170 9.36 4.25 1.02
N SER A 171 8.16 4.85 0.91
CA SER A 171 7.85 6.16 1.47
C SER A 171 7.91 6.23 3.00
N ASN A 172 7.95 5.10 3.71
CA ASN A 172 8.18 5.09 5.15
C ASN A 172 9.56 5.65 5.53
N PHE A 173 10.56 5.44 4.67
CA PHE A 173 11.93 5.88 4.94
C PHE A 173 12.53 6.82 3.88
N ALA A 174 11.92 6.92 2.70
CA ALA A 174 12.33 7.82 1.61
C ALA A 174 11.14 8.61 1.05
N PRO A 175 10.36 9.32 1.89
CA PRO A 175 9.14 10.01 1.45
C PRO A 175 9.43 11.09 0.41
N GLU A 176 10.58 11.75 0.47
CA GLU A 176 10.98 12.83 -0.43
C GLU A 176 11.08 12.33 -1.88
N ALA A 177 11.76 11.21 -2.10
CA ALA A 177 11.89 10.59 -3.43
C ALA A 177 10.54 10.19 -4.02
N HIS A 178 9.67 9.58 -3.20
CA HIS A 178 8.33 9.17 -3.62
C HIS A 178 7.43 10.36 -3.94
N ILE A 179 7.53 11.44 -3.15
CA ILE A 179 6.81 12.69 -3.41
C ILE A 179 7.32 13.36 -4.68
N ALA A 180 8.62 13.33 -4.97
CA ALA A 180 9.19 13.89 -6.19
C ALA A 180 8.60 13.21 -7.44
N LEU A 181 8.52 11.87 -7.45
CA LEU A 181 7.90 11.13 -8.55
C LEU A 181 6.39 11.47 -8.68
N TYR A 182 5.66 11.41 -7.56
CA TYR A 182 4.23 11.73 -7.53
C TYR A 182 3.96 13.13 -8.04
N ARG A 183 4.71 14.14 -7.58
CA ARG A 183 4.56 15.52 -8.00
C ARG A 183 4.80 15.67 -9.51
N SER A 184 5.92 15.14 -9.99
CA SER A 184 6.26 15.23 -11.41
C SER A 184 5.20 14.60 -12.32
N CYS A 185 4.71 13.40 -12.00
CA CYS A 185 3.79 12.68 -12.87
C CYS A 185 2.32 13.05 -12.64
N ALA A 186 1.85 12.99 -11.37
CA ALA A 186 0.43 13.11 -11.07
C ALA A 186 -0.05 14.55 -10.92
N ILE A 187 0.84 15.51 -10.60
CA ILE A 187 0.48 16.93 -10.41
C ILE A 187 0.93 17.77 -11.59
N GLU A 188 2.20 17.66 -12.00
CA GLU A 188 2.80 18.49 -13.04
C GLU A 188 2.59 17.92 -14.45
N GLY A 189 2.32 16.61 -14.58
CA GLY A 189 2.19 15.92 -15.87
C GLY A 189 3.53 15.79 -16.61
N ASP A 190 4.66 16.02 -15.94
CA ASP A 190 6.01 15.91 -16.51
C ASP A 190 6.52 14.47 -16.42
N PHE A 191 6.04 13.63 -17.33
CA PHE A 191 6.48 12.25 -17.43
C PHE A 191 7.94 12.09 -17.91
N ALA A 192 8.51 13.10 -18.56
CA ALA A 192 9.92 13.06 -18.94
C ALA A 192 10.82 13.16 -17.71
N LYS A 193 10.52 14.08 -16.79
CA LYS A 193 11.16 14.19 -15.48
C LYS A 193 10.83 12.97 -14.62
N GLY A 194 9.57 12.57 -14.58
CA GLY A 194 9.10 11.38 -13.85
C GLY A 194 9.88 10.13 -14.22
N ARG A 195 10.13 9.89 -15.51
CA ARG A 195 10.93 8.74 -15.97
C ARG A 195 12.37 8.79 -15.46
N LYS A 196 12.99 9.97 -15.40
CA LYS A 196 14.35 10.10 -14.83
C LYS A 196 14.35 9.77 -13.33
N ILE A 197 13.37 10.27 -12.59
CA ILE A 197 13.20 9.97 -11.15
C ILE A 197 12.95 8.48 -10.96
N MET A 198 12.00 7.88 -11.70
CA MET A 198 11.69 6.46 -11.61
C MET A 198 12.91 5.59 -11.91
N SER A 199 13.69 5.92 -12.95
CA SER A 199 14.94 5.21 -13.27
C SER A 199 15.93 5.23 -12.10
N ALA A 200 15.99 6.32 -11.34
CA ALA A 200 16.83 6.39 -10.13
C ALA A 200 16.24 5.57 -8.96
N MET A 201 14.94 5.37 -8.92
CA MET A 201 14.25 4.59 -7.87
C MET A 201 14.24 3.08 -8.15
N LEU A 202 14.32 2.62 -9.40
CA LEU A 202 14.22 1.20 -9.75
C LEU A 202 15.20 0.29 -8.99
N PRO A 203 16.48 0.67 -8.73
CA PRO A 203 17.35 -0.18 -7.91
C PRO A 203 16.83 -0.40 -6.49
N LEU A 204 16.20 0.60 -5.87
CA LEU A 204 15.54 0.44 -4.57
C LEU A 204 14.33 -0.47 -4.68
N MET A 205 13.48 -0.31 -5.70
CA MET A 205 12.32 -1.15 -5.93
C MET A 205 12.72 -2.63 -6.11
N SER A 206 13.80 -2.88 -6.85
CA SER A 206 14.34 -4.23 -7.01
C SER A 206 14.78 -4.85 -5.68
N VAL A 207 15.48 -4.10 -4.83
CA VAL A 207 15.88 -4.58 -3.49
C VAL A 207 14.66 -4.88 -2.61
N LEU A 208 13.63 -4.04 -2.67
CA LEU A 208 12.41 -4.22 -1.88
C LEU A 208 11.55 -5.37 -2.38
N GLU A 209 11.24 -5.42 -3.67
CA GLU A 209 10.23 -6.33 -4.22
C GLU A 209 10.82 -7.70 -4.60
N GLN A 210 12.04 -7.73 -5.14
CA GLN A 210 12.65 -8.95 -5.67
C GLN A 210 13.60 -9.62 -4.67
N GLY A 211 14.06 -8.89 -3.66
CA GLY A 211 15.01 -9.40 -2.67
C GLY A 211 14.41 -10.37 -1.62
N GLY A 212 13.10 -10.57 -1.59
CA GLY A 212 12.42 -11.46 -0.64
C GLY A 212 12.46 -11.00 0.82
N LYS A 213 12.97 -9.77 1.10
CA LYS A 213 13.18 -9.24 2.45
C LYS A 213 12.48 -7.89 2.66
N PHE A 214 11.30 -7.76 2.10
CA PHE A 214 10.56 -6.51 2.00
C PHE A 214 10.41 -5.76 3.34
N VAL A 215 9.78 -6.39 4.34
CA VAL A 215 9.54 -5.77 5.66
C VAL A 215 10.85 -5.46 6.38
N GLN A 216 11.83 -6.35 6.27
CA GLN A 216 13.16 -6.16 6.86
C GLN A 216 13.85 -4.93 6.29
N CYS A 217 13.76 -4.73 4.96
CA CYS A 217 14.31 -3.55 4.28
C CYS A 217 13.62 -2.27 4.73
N ILE A 218 12.28 -2.25 4.85
CA ILE A 218 11.52 -1.09 5.32
C ILE A 218 11.96 -0.70 6.74
N LYS A 219 12.03 -1.67 7.66
CA LYS A 219 12.47 -1.40 9.04
C LYS A 219 13.91 -0.91 9.12
N HIS A 220 14.81 -1.50 8.33
CA HIS A 220 16.20 -1.01 8.31
C HIS A 220 16.31 0.39 7.67
N GLY A 221 15.52 0.67 6.62
CA GLY A 221 15.42 2.01 6.04
C GLY A 221 15.00 3.07 7.07
N LEU A 222 14.04 2.75 7.94
CA LEU A 222 13.67 3.61 9.07
C LEU A 222 14.83 3.82 10.04
N THR A 223 15.60 2.77 10.36
CA THR A 223 16.79 2.89 11.21
C THR A 223 17.82 3.87 10.61
N LEU A 224 18.01 3.85 9.27
CA LEU A 224 18.89 4.80 8.59
C LEU A 224 18.40 6.26 8.70
N ARG A 225 17.11 6.47 8.98
CA ARG A 225 16.50 7.78 9.29
C ARG A 225 16.51 8.11 10.79
N GLY A 226 17.13 7.30 11.63
CA GLY A 226 17.14 7.49 13.06
C GLY A 226 15.84 7.07 13.77
N ILE A 227 14.95 6.33 13.09
CA ILE A 227 13.69 5.86 13.64
C ILE A 227 13.82 4.36 13.97
N ASP A 228 13.71 4.02 15.25
CA ASP A 228 13.70 2.62 15.68
C ASP A 228 12.31 2.00 15.45
N ALA A 229 12.21 1.14 14.43
CA ALA A 229 11.01 0.36 14.15
C ALA A 229 11.03 -1.05 14.77
N GLY A 230 12.05 -1.36 15.56
CA GLY A 230 12.28 -2.69 16.12
C GLY A 230 12.61 -3.76 15.07
N PRO A 231 12.84 -5.01 15.48
CA PRO A 231 13.05 -6.11 14.57
C PRO A 231 11.76 -6.51 13.85
N PRO A 232 11.83 -7.20 12.71
CA PRO A 232 10.65 -7.80 12.09
C PRO A 232 10.04 -8.82 13.05
N ARG A 233 8.71 -9.02 12.95
CA ARG A 233 8.02 -10.05 13.73
C ARG A 233 8.37 -11.44 13.19
N LYS A 234 8.50 -12.41 14.09
CA LYS A 234 8.74 -13.81 13.70
C LYS A 234 7.64 -14.30 12.73
N PRO A 235 7.98 -15.18 11.76
CA PRO A 235 9.26 -15.89 11.60
C PRO A 235 10.36 -15.09 10.89
N LEU A 236 10.08 -13.84 10.44
CA LEU A 236 11.08 -13.05 9.73
C LEU A 236 12.26 -12.70 10.64
N GLN A 237 13.46 -12.64 10.03
CA GLN A 237 14.71 -12.31 10.71
C GLN A 237 15.24 -10.97 10.23
N PRO A 238 15.99 -10.20 11.04
CA PRO A 238 16.65 -8.98 10.59
C PRO A 238 17.56 -9.22 9.39
N LEU A 239 17.81 -8.17 8.59
CA LEU A 239 18.78 -8.19 7.50
C LEU A 239 20.18 -8.55 8.02
N ASN A 240 20.94 -9.32 7.24
CA ASN A 240 22.37 -9.52 7.47
C ASN A 240 23.17 -8.24 7.14
N LYS A 241 24.47 -8.26 7.41
CA LYS A 241 25.35 -7.09 7.22
C LYS A 241 25.43 -6.65 5.76
N GLU A 242 25.46 -7.59 4.83
CA GLU A 242 25.59 -7.30 3.38
C GLU A 242 24.30 -6.68 2.85
N ASP A 243 23.13 -7.24 3.18
CA ASP A 243 21.84 -6.65 2.77
C ASP A 243 21.66 -5.23 3.32
N LYS A 244 22.09 -4.98 4.56
CA LYS A 244 22.07 -3.63 5.16
C LYS A 244 22.93 -2.64 4.39
N ARG A 245 24.15 -3.07 4.03
CA ARG A 245 25.10 -2.24 3.25
C ARG A 245 24.52 -1.91 1.87
N GLN A 246 24.04 -2.94 1.15
CA GLN A 246 23.42 -2.78 -0.17
C GLN A 246 22.24 -1.80 -0.13
N LEU A 247 21.33 -1.96 0.83
CA LEU A 247 20.18 -1.07 0.97
C LEU A 247 20.61 0.38 1.21
N ALA A 248 21.59 0.61 2.09
CA ALA A 248 22.10 1.95 2.39
C ALA A 248 22.75 2.61 1.16
N GLU A 249 23.53 1.87 0.38
CA GLU A 249 24.16 2.34 -0.84
C GLU A 249 23.13 2.72 -1.92
N VAL A 250 22.11 1.88 -2.09
CA VAL A 250 21.04 2.13 -3.06
C VAL A 250 20.23 3.37 -2.67
N ILE A 251 19.87 3.53 -1.39
CA ILE A 251 19.16 4.72 -0.90
C ILE A 251 20.02 5.98 -1.11
N HIS A 252 21.29 5.94 -0.75
CA HIS A 252 22.20 7.08 -0.93
C HIS A 252 22.30 7.50 -2.40
N THR A 253 22.53 6.55 -3.30
CA THR A 253 22.66 6.80 -4.74
C THR A 253 21.36 7.36 -5.33
N MET A 254 20.22 6.78 -4.97
CA MET A 254 18.89 7.24 -5.36
C MET A 254 18.68 8.69 -4.94
N ASN A 255 18.87 9.00 -3.65
CA ASN A 255 18.64 10.34 -3.12
C ASN A 255 19.53 11.38 -3.80
N LYS A 256 20.83 11.11 -3.97
CA LYS A 256 21.78 11.98 -4.69
C LYS A 256 21.32 12.24 -6.13
N THR A 257 20.90 11.19 -6.84
CA THR A 257 20.46 11.31 -8.23
C THR A 257 19.19 12.14 -8.34
N ILE A 258 18.22 11.90 -7.48
CA ILE A 258 16.93 12.61 -7.49
C ILE A 258 17.15 14.08 -7.08
N SER A 259 18.00 14.36 -6.09
CA SER A 259 18.37 15.75 -5.74
C SER A 259 18.93 16.52 -6.95
N ASN A 260 19.78 15.87 -7.76
CA ASN A 260 20.33 16.49 -8.98
C ASN A 260 19.24 16.73 -10.06
N ILE A 261 18.21 15.88 -10.13
CA ILE A 261 17.11 16.01 -11.10
C ILE A 261 16.15 17.13 -10.67
N THR A 262 15.87 17.22 -9.38
CA THR A 262 14.83 18.11 -8.84
C THR A 262 15.38 19.48 -8.41
N GLY A 263 16.66 19.56 -8.08
CA GLY A 263 17.26 20.72 -7.43
C GLY A 263 16.91 20.84 -5.94
N GLU A 264 16.21 19.86 -5.37
CA GLU A 264 15.80 19.82 -3.98
C GLU A 264 16.69 18.83 -3.18
N ALA A 265 16.98 19.11 -1.92
CA ALA A 265 17.65 18.16 -1.03
C ALA A 265 16.70 17.00 -0.68
N ILE A 266 17.15 15.77 -0.92
CA ILE A 266 16.39 14.53 -0.64
C ILE A 266 17.15 13.64 0.34
#